data_27e7c1f21f4245bf6d0b14fee3417e64
#
_entry.id   27e7c1f21f4245bf6d0b14fee3417e64
#
_cell.length_a   1.000
_cell.length_b   1.000
_cell.length_c   1.000
_cell.angle_alpha   90.00
_cell.angle_beta   90.00
_cell.angle_gamma   90.00
#
_symmetry.space_group_name_H-M   'P 1'
#
loop_
_entity.id
_entity.type
_entity.pdbx_description
1 polymer ?
#
loop_
_entity_poly.entity_id
_entity_poly.type
_entity_poly.pdbx_seq_one_letter_code
_entity_poly.pdbx_strand_id
1 'polypeptide(L)'
;GLDHLLAMLAVGVWAGTMGGKASWRIPLAFIVIMAISGLFSQGLASVPVIESGIAVSLMLVGRLIVLAIKLPVVMGMIVVSLFAVFHGVAHGVELPVAASPLWYVSGFVLATTLLHAAGVIAAASRNDKSQVLMRLTGALIATTGGAMLLAN
;
A
#
# COMPACT_ATOMS: atom_id res chain seq x y z
N GLY A 1 -1.64 -11.79 -0.30
CA GLY A 1 -2.99 -11.84 -0.90
C GLY A 1 -3.21 -10.75 -1.95
N LEU A 2 -4.36 -10.78 -2.62
CA LEU A 2 -4.73 -9.76 -3.62
C LEU A 2 -4.88 -8.36 -3.00
N ASP A 3 -5.32 -8.28 -1.77
CA ASP A 3 -5.41 -7.09 -0.94
C ASP A 3 -4.07 -6.35 -0.83
N HIS A 4 -3.00 -7.08 -0.52
CA HIS A 4 -1.65 -6.51 -0.45
C HIS A 4 -1.19 -5.98 -1.83
N LEU A 5 -1.42 -6.74 -2.90
CA LEU A 5 -1.07 -6.30 -4.26
C LEU A 5 -1.83 -5.02 -4.63
N LEU A 6 -3.13 -4.97 -4.31
CA LEU A 6 -3.97 -3.79 -4.57
C LEU A 6 -3.52 -2.59 -3.72
N ALA A 7 -3.17 -2.79 -2.45
CA ALA A 7 -2.69 -1.72 -1.59
C ALA A 7 -1.39 -1.11 -2.11
N MET A 8 -0.41 -1.96 -2.50
CA MET A 8 0.86 -1.48 -3.05
C MET A 8 0.64 -0.69 -4.34
N LEU A 9 -0.17 -1.22 -5.25
CA LEU A 9 -0.52 -0.52 -6.49
C LEU A 9 -1.23 0.81 -6.21
N ALA A 10 -2.18 0.82 -5.25
CA ALA A 10 -2.94 2.02 -4.87
C ALA A 10 -2.04 3.15 -4.35
N VAL A 11 -1.09 2.83 -3.45
CA VAL A 11 -0.13 3.81 -2.95
C VAL A 11 0.68 4.40 -4.09
N GLY A 12 1.15 3.56 -5.03
CA GLY A 12 1.87 4.01 -6.22
C GLY A 12 1.03 4.91 -7.11
N VAL A 13 -0.22 4.53 -7.42
CA VAL A 13 -1.17 5.32 -8.21
C VAL A 13 -1.42 6.66 -7.54
N TRP A 14 -1.76 6.67 -6.25
CA TRP A 14 -2.03 7.91 -5.52
C TRP A 14 -0.82 8.85 -5.52
N ALA A 15 0.37 8.34 -5.20
CA ALA A 15 1.61 9.09 -5.24
C ALA A 15 1.92 9.66 -6.63
N GLY A 16 1.67 8.87 -7.68
CA GLY A 16 1.83 9.28 -9.07
C GLY A 16 0.86 10.39 -9.48
N THR A 17 -0.41 10.35 -9.04
CA THR A 17 -1.38 11.43 -9.28
C THR A 17 -0.98 12.75 -8.61
N MET A 18 -0.30 12.69 -7.48
CA MET A 18 0.24 13.87 -6.80
C MET A 18 1.45 14.45 -7.53
N GLY A 19 2.30 13.60 -8.10
CA GLY A 19 3.47 13.97 -8.88
C GLY A 19 4.63 14.57 -8.09
N GLY A 20 5.69 14.98 -8.78
CA GLY A 20 6.85 15.63 -8.19
C GLY A 20 7.51 14.80 -7.07
N LYS A 21 7.77 15.42 -5.92
CA LYS A 21 8.42 14.75 -4.78
C LYS A 21 7.53 13.66 -4.15
N ALA A 22 6.21 13.75 -4.30
CA ALA A 22 5.28 12.75 -3.78
C ALA A 22 5.46 11.38 -4.44
N SER A 23 5.73 11.36 -5.75
CA SER A 23 5.85 10.13 -6.54
C SER A 23 6.87 9.13 -6.02
N TRP A 24 7.90 9.58 -5.31
CA TRP A 24 8.93 8.70 -4.76
C TRP A 24 9.01 8.70 -3.23
N ARG A 25 8.72 9.86 -2.56
CA ARG A 25 8.81 9.95 -1.11
C ARG A 25 7.74 9.15 -0.39
N ILE A 26 6.51 9.16 -0.92
CA ILE A 26 5.39 8.42 -0.34
C ILE A 26 5.63 6.91 -0.46
N PRO A 27 5.92 6.33 -1.65
CA PRO A 27 6.32 4.94 -1.78
C PRO A 27 7.52 4.54 -0.91
N LEU A 28 8.56 5.37 -0.87
CA LEU A 28 9.74 5.08 -0.07
C LEU A 28 9.41 5.01 1.43
N ALA A 29 8.61 5.94 1.94
CA ALA A 29 8.18 5.93 3.35
C ALA A 29 7.42 4.64 3.68
N PHE A 30 6.51 4.21 2.78
CA PHE A 30 5.80 2.95 2.94
C PHE A 30 6.76 1.75 3.00
N ILE A 31 7.67 1.63 2.02
CA ILE A 31 8.63 0.50 1.92
C ILE A 31 9.50 0.40 3.17
N VAL A 32 10.05 1.53 3.63
CA VAL A 32 10.95 1.56 4.80
C VAL A 32 10.20 1.11 6.06
N ILE A 33 9.03 1.67 6.33
CA ILE A 33 8.25 1.32 7.53
C ILE A 33 7.74 -0.12 7.45
N MET A 34 7.29 -0.57 6.28
CA MET A 34 6.87 -1.95 6.07
C MET A 34 8.01 -2.93 6.33
N ALA A 35 9.22 -2.66 5.81
CA ALA A 35 10.38 -3.51 6.03
C ALA A 35 10.77 -3.58 7.53
N ILE A 36 10.78 -2.44 8.22
CA ILE A 36 11.07 -2.36 9.65
C ILE A 36 10.01 -3.16 10.43
N SER A 37 8.73 -2.90 10.19
CA SER A 37 7.63 -3.59 10.90
C SER A 37 7.68 -5.10 10.66
N GLY A 38 7.97 -5.54 9.44
CA GLY A 38 8.09 -6.95 9.09
C GLY A 38 9.25 -7.64 9.80
N LEU A 39 10.39 -6.96 9.95
CA LEU A 39 11.53 -7.50 10.69
C LEU A 39 11.24 -7.67 12.18
N PHE A 40 10.53 -6.72 12.79
CA PHE A 40 10.25 -6.75 14.23
C PHE A 40 9.03 -7.58 14.62
N SER A 41 8.20 -8.02 13.66
CA SER A 41 7.00 -8.83 13.93
C SER A 41 7.18 -10.33 13.70
N GLN A 42 8.38 -10.78 13.39
CA GLN A 42 8.68 -12.20 13.21
C GLN A 42 8.39 -12.99 14.50
N GLY A 43 7.67 -14.09 14.36
CA GLY A 43 7.30 -14.93 15.51
C GLY A 43 6.15 -14.39 16.37
N LEU A 44 5.57 -13.26 16.03
CA LEU A 44 4.34 -12.80 16.68
C LEU A 44 3.12 -13.58 16.15
N ALA A 45 2.08 -13.68 16.97
CA ALA A 45 0.81 -14.21 16.54
C ALA A 45 0.05 -13.20 15.67
N SER A 46 -0.65 -13.68 14.63
CA SER A 46 -1.58 -12.85 13.89
C SER A 46 -2.75 -12.42 14.78
N VAL A 47 -3.17 -11.16 14.62
CA VAL A 47 -4.32 -10.60 15.34
C VAL A 47 -5.28 -9.96 14.36
N PRO A 48 -6.61 -10.07 14.58
CA PRO A 48 -7.63 -9.57 13.63
C PRO A 48 -7.49 -8.08 13.27
N VAL A 49 -6.90 -7.27 14.15
CA VAL A 49 -6.68 -5.84 13.89
C VAL A 49 -5.75 -5.58 12.70
N ILE A 50 -4.87 -6.54 12.36
CA ILE A 50 -3.96 -6.41 11.21
C ILE A 50 -4.77 -6.43 9.92
N GLU A 51 -5.64 -7.41 9.74
CA GLU A 51 -6.51 -7.54 8.58
C GLU A 51 -7.43 -6.32 8.41
N SER A 52 -8.01 -5.86 9.52
CA SER A 52 -8.83 -4.65 9.53
C SER A 52 -8.01 -3.42 9.13
N GLY A 53 -6.76 -3.30 9.59
CA GLY A 53 -5.86 -2.22 9.23
C GLY A 53 -5.51 -2.21 7.74
N ILE A 54 -5.29 -3.39 7.15
CA ILE A 54 -5.07 -3.57 5.71
C ILE A 54 -6.32 -3.15 4.94
N ALA A 55 -7.50 -3.62 5.33
CA ALA A 55 -8.77 -3.29 4.69
C ALA A 55 -9.07 -1.77 4.74
N VAL A 56 -8.83 -1.12 5.89
CA VAL A 56 -8.95 0.34 6.04
C VAL A 56 -7.98 1.06 5.11
N SER A 57 -6.75 0.55 4.94
CA SER A 57 -5.76 1.16 4.05
C SER A 57 -6.24 1.17 2.59
N LEU A 58 -6.79 0.06 2.10
CA LEU A 58 -7.37 -0.02 0.75
C LEU A 58 -8.53 0.97 0.59
N MET A 59 -9.46 0.95 1.55
CA MET A 59 -10.62 1.83 1.50
C MET A 59 -10.22 3.31 1.49
N LEU A 60 -9.27 3.71 2.32
CA LEU A 60 -8.86 5.11 2.43
C LEU A 60 -8.05 5.56 1.22
N VAL A 61 -7.02 4.80 0.82
CA VAL A 61 -6.19 5.17 -0.34
C VAL A 61 -7.01 5.14 -1.62
N GLY A 62 -7.89 4.14 -1.78
CA GLY A 62 -8.83 4.10 -2.90
C GLY A 62 -9.71 5.35 -2.99
N ARG A 63 -10.26 5.84 -1.86
CA ARG A 63 -11.03 7.09 -1.80
C ARG A 63 -10.19 8.32 -2.15
N LEU A 64 -8.94 8.39 -1.68
CA LEU A 64 -8.03 9.48 -2.04
C LEU A 64 -7.80 9.56 -3.55
N ILE A 65 -7.72 8.41 -4.23
CA ILE A 65 -7.60 8.33 -5.69
C ILE A 65 -8.90 8.78 -6.36
N VAL A 66 -10.07 8.24 -5.96
CA VAL A 66 -11.38 8.59 -6.53
C VAL A 66 -11.64 10.08 -6.47
N LEU A 67 -11.41 10.67 -5.30
CA LEU A 67 -11.68 12.07 -5.01
C LEU A 67 -10.55 12.99 -5.49
N ALA A 68 -9.48 12.42 -6.08
CA ALA A 68 -8.28 13.15 -6.53
C ALA A 68 -7.68 14.06 -5.44
N ILE A 69 -7.72 13.61 -4.17
CA ILE A 69 -7.23 14.37 -3.04
C ILE A 69 -5.71 14.39 -3.05
N LYS A 70 -5.14 15.59 -3.00
CA LYS A 70 -3.70 15.82 -2.88
C LYS A 70 -3.40 16.35 -1.48
N LEU A 71 -2.63 15.59 -0.72
CA LEU A 71 -2.15 16.01 0.60
C LEU A 71 -0.75 16.64 0.47
N PRO A 72 -0.34 17.49 1.44
CA PRO A 72 1.07 17.81 1.60
C PRO A 72 1.90 16.53 1.68
N VAL A 73 3.08 16.51 1.04
CA VAL A 73 3.90 15.27 0.92
C VAL A 73 4.16 14.62 2.27
N VAL A 74 4.44 15.41 3.30
CA VAL A 74 4.68 14.91 4.66
C VAL A 74 3.43 14.20 5.23
N MET A 75 2.26 14.79 5.03
CA MET A 75 0.99 14.16 5.47
C MET A 75 0.74 12.85 4.73
N GLY A 76 1.02 12.83 3.42
CA GLY A 76 0.94 11.60 2.62
C GLY A 76 1.89 10.51 3.13
N MET A 77 3.13 10.87 3.47
CA MET A 77 4.10 9.94 4.07
C MET A 77 3.60 9.41 5.41
N ILE A 78 3.05 10.25 6.29
CA ILE A 78 2.51 9.82 7.59
C ILE A 78 1.36 8.82 7.39
N VAL A 79 0.40 9.15 6.53
CA VAL A 79 -0.77 8.27 6.25
C VAL A 79 -0.32 6.90 5.76
N VAL A 80 0.57 6.85 4.75
CA VAL A 80 1.02 5.54 4.23
C VAL A 80 1.92 4.80 5.20
N SER A 81 2.69 5.50 6.04
CA SER A 81 3.52 4.87 7.07
C SER A 81 2.68 4.16 8.14
N LEU A 82 1.56 4.74 8.55
CA LEU A 82 0.62 4.08 9.47
C LEU A 82 0.09 2.77 8.86
N PHE A 83 -0.27 2.78 7.59
CA PHE A 83 -0.71 1.57 6.91
C PHE A 83 0.42 0.57 6.67
N ALA A 84 1.63 1.06 6.38
CA ALA A 84 2.80 0.22 6.19
C ALA A 84 3.13 -0.64 7.40
N VAL A 85 2.80 -0.18 8.62
CA VAL A 85 2.95 -0.99 9.85
C VAL A 85 2.10 -2.27 9.75
N PHE A 86 0.81 -2.17 9.39
CA PHE A 86 -0.05 -3.34 9.28
C PHE A 86 0.43 -4.32 8.20
N HIS A 87 0.80 -3.80 7.03
CA HIS A 87 1.33 -4.62 5.94
C HIS A 87 2.65 -5.30 6.30
N GLY A 88 3.55 -4.59 6.99
CA GLY A 88 4.82 -5.15 7.45
C GLY A 88 4.62 -6.22 8.52
N VAL A 89 3.74 -5.96 9.51
CA VAL A 89 3.42 -6.93 10.54
C VAL A 89 2.82 -8.19 9.92
N ALA A 90 1.88 -8.08 8.98
CA ALA A 90 1.32 -9.22 8.27
C ALA A 90 2.41 -10.08 7.62
N HIS A 91 3.32 -9.46 6.87
CA HIS A 91 4.45 -10.17 6.25
C HIS A 91 5.39 -10.82 7.27
N GLY A 92 5.66 -10.16 8.40
CA GLY A 92 6.54 -10.73 9.42
C GLY A 92 5.93 -11.91 10.15
N VAL A 93 4.63 -11.87 10.42
CA VAL A 93 3.88 -12.98 11.04
C VAL A 93 3.77 -14.18 10.09
N GLU A 94 3.61 -13.95 8.80
CA GLU A 94 3.51 -14.99 7.77
C GLU A 94 4.87 -15.57 7.34
N LEU A 95 5.98 -15.13 7.92
CA LEU A 95 7.30 -15.64 7.59
C LEU A 95 7.38 -17.16 7.86
N PRO A 96 7.61 -18.00 6.83
CA PRO A 96 7.76 -19.43 7.04
C PRO A 96 8.97 -19.76 7.92
N VAL A 97 8.80 -20.67 8.87
CA VAL A 97 9.86 -21.05 9.84
C VAL A 97 11.16 -21.50 9.15
N ALA A 98 11.05 -22.13 7.97
CA ALA A 98 12.20 -22.59 7.20
C ALA A 98 12.82 -21.51 6.29
N ALA A 99 12.22 -20.32 6.19
CA ALA A 99 12.72 -19.27 5.32
C ALA A 99 13.76 -18.40 6.01
N SER A 100 14.77 -17.96 5.24
CA SER A 100 15.67 -16.91 5.70
C SER A 100 14.94 -15.57 5.78
N PRO A 101 14.90 -14.91 6.96
CA PRO A 101 14.23 -13.61 7.11
C PRO A 101 14.74 -12.56 6.12
N LEU A 102 16.05 -12.52 5.89
CA LEU A 102 16.66 -11.55 4.98
C LEU A 102 16.17 -11.72 3.54
N TRP A 103 16.17 -12.95 3.02
CA TRP A 103 15.70 -13.23 1.66
C TRP A 103 14.20 -12.98 1.52
N TYR A 104 13.41 -13.33 2.54
CA TYR A 104 11.98 -13.07 2.54
C TYR A 104 11.67 -11.58 2.53
N VAL A 105 12.30 -10.80 3.41
CA VAL A 105 12.15 -9.34 3.46
C VAL A 105 12.58 -8.70 2.16
N SER A 106 13.72 -9.13 1.59
CA SER A 106 14.19 -8.62 0.30
C SER A 106 13.19 -8.89 -0.81
N GLY A 107 12.55 -10.06 -0.82
CA GLY A 107 11.53 -10.45 -1.78
C GLY A 107 10.30 -9.54 -1.74
N PHE A 108 9.69 -9.34 -0.57
CA PHE A 108 8.52 -8.49 -0.49
C PHE A 108 8.85 -6.99 -0.67
N VAL A 109 10.03 -6.52 -0.27
CA VAL A 109 10.50 -5.16 -0.55
C VAL A 109 10.64 -4.93 -2.04
N LEU A 110 11.25 -5.89 -2.76
CA LEU A 110 11.38 -5.81 -4.22
C LEU A 110 10.01 -5.80 -4.90
N ALA A 111 9.12 -6.73 -4.53
CA ALA A 111 7.77 -6.82 -5.08
C ALA A 111 6.98 -5.53 -4.84
N THR A 112 7.01 -4.99 -3.61
CA THR A 112 6.36 -3.73 -3.26
C THR A 112 6.94 -2.56 -4.06
N THR A 113 8.25 -2.50 -4.21
CA THR A 113 8.91 -1.46 -5.01
C THR A 113 8.43 -1.48 -6.46
N LEU A 114 8.36 -2.67 -7.06
CA LEU A 114 7.90 -2.84 -8.45
C LEU A 114 6.41 -2.45 -8.59
N LEU A 115 5.56 -2.85 -7.66
CA LEU A 115 4.13 -2.50 -7.68
C LEU A 115 3.90 -0.99 -7.49
N HIS A 116 4.65 -0.36 -6.59
CA HIS A 116 4.60 1.09 -6.42
C HIS A 116 5.06 1.81 -7.68
N ALA A 117 6.19 1.38 -8.27
CA ALA A 117 6.68 1.95 -9.52
C ALA A 117 5.67 1.80 -10.66
N ALA A 118 5.06 0.62 -10.81
CA ALA A 118 4.00 0.39 -11.79
C ALA A 118 2.81 1.34 -11.59
N GLY A 119 2.36 1.53 -10.34
CA GLY A 119 1.29 2.49 -10.01
C GLY A 119 1.66 3.92 -10.34
N VAL A 120 2.87 4.37 -9.99
CA VAL A 120 3.36 5.71 -10.31
C VAL A 120 3.42 5.93 -11.83
N ILE A 121 3.94 4.97 -12.57
CA ILE A 121 4.05 5.05 -14.03
C ILE A 121 2.65 5.09 -14.67
N ALA A 122 1.73 4.23 -14.22
CA ALA A 122 0.35 4.21 -14.72
C ALA A 122 -0.36 5.56 -14.50
N ALA A 123 -0.08 6.22 -13.36
CA ALA A 123 -0.65 7.51 -13.01
C ALA A 123 0.07 8.72 -13.64
N ALA A 124 1.20 8.53 -14.32
CA ALA A 124 1.96 9.61 -14.95
C ALA A 124 1.21 10.26 -16.15
N SER A 125 0.36 9.49 -16.82
CA SER A 125 -0.49 10.01 -17.88
C SER A 125 -1.61 10.87 -17.30
N ARG A 126 -1.76 12.11 -17.86
CA ARG A 126 -2.70 13.11 -17.35
C ARG A 126 -3.85 13.44 -18.30
N ASN A 127 -4.08 12.59 -19.31
CA ASN A 127 -5.22 12.77 -20.19
C ASN A 127 -6.54 12.34 -19.50
N ASP A 128 -7.67 12.80 -20.01
CA ASP A 128 -8.98 12.56 -19.41
C ASP A 128 -9.30 11.06 -19.27
N LYS A 129 -8.93 10.26 -20.27
CA LYS A 129 -9.15 8.80 -20.22
C LYS A 129 -8.37 8.15 -19.09
N SER A 130 -7.11 8.55 -18.89
CA SER A 130 -6.31 8.01 -17.78
C SER A 130 -6.83 8.45 -16.43
N GLN A 131 -7.33 9.68 -16.28
CA GLN A 131 -7.93 10.14 -15.04
C GLN A 131 -9.19 9.36 -14.67
N VAL A 132 -10.07 9.10 -15.65
CA VAL A 132 -11.24 8.24 -15.44
C VAL A 132 -10.83 6.83 -15.02
N LEU A 133 -9.85 6.24 -15.72
CA LEU A 133 -9.34 4.91 -15.37
C LEU A 133 -8.78 4.87 -13.94
N MET A 134 -7.99 5.87 -13.53
CA MET A 134 -7.46 5.95 -12.17
C MET A 134 -8.58 6.04 -11.12
N ARG A 135 -9.63 6.82 -11.37
CA ARG A 135 -10.79 6.91 -10.48
C ARG A 135 -11.55 5.58 -10.38
N LEU A 136 -11.74 4.89 -11.50
CA LEU A 136 -12.37 3.55 -11.51
C LEU A 136 -11.53 2.53 -10.73
N THR A 137 -10.20 2.56 -10.93
CA THR A 137 -9.27 1.73 -10.15
C THR A 137 -9.37 2.06 -8.65
N GLY A 138 -9.38 3.34 -8.30
CA GLY A 138 -9.56 3.78 -6.92
C GLY A 138 -10.90 3.32 -6.31
N ALA A 139 -11.98 3.37 -7.08
CA ALA A 139 -13.29 2.90 -6.64
C ALA A 139 -13.28 1.38 -6.39
N LEU A 140 -12.70 0.61 -7.30
CA LEU A 140 -12.55 -0.85 -7.11
C LEU A 140 -11.74 -1.17 -5.86
N ILE A 141 -10.63 -0.49 -5.64
CA ILE A 141 -9.78 -0.68 -4.46
C ILE A 141 -10.55 -0.32 -3.17
N ALA A 142 -11.25 0.83 -3.16
CA ALA A 142 -12.01 1.27 -2.00
C ALA A 142 -13.16 0.31 -1.66
N THR A 143 -13.86 -0.21 -2.68
CA THR A 143 -14.95 -1.19 -2.47
C THR A 143 -14.42 -2.53 -1.99
N THR A 144 -13.27 -2.97 -2.50
CA THR A 144 -12.59 -4.18 -1.99
C THR A 144 -12.26 -4.04 -0.51
N GLY A 145 -11.63 -2.92 -0.10
CA GLY A 145 -11.36 -2.67 1.31
C GLY A 145 -12.61 -2.61 2.18
N GLY A 146 -13.69 -1.99 1.69
CA GLY A 146 -14.97 -1.96 2.38
C GLY A 146 -15.61 -3.36 2.53
N ALA A 147 -15.56 -4.18 1.49
CA ALA A 147 -16.05 -5.56 1.53
C ALA A 147 -15.26 -6.42 2.52
N MET A 148 -13.95 -6.26 2.59
CA MET A 148 -13.10 -6.96 3.57
C MET A 148 -13.46 -6.58 5.01
N LEU A 149 -13.71 -5.29 5.28
CA LEU A 149 -14.12 -4.85 6.61
C LEU A 149 -15.48 -5.42 7.07
N LEU A 150 -16.36 -5.72 6.12
CA LEU A 150 -17.66 -6.32 6.43
C LEU A 150 -17.58 -7.85 6.58
N ALA A 151 -16.52 -8.46 6.07
CA ALA A 151 -16.29 -9.92 6.11
C ALA A 151 -15.48 -10.38 7.32
N ASN A 152 -14.77 -9.46 8.01
CA ASN A 152 -14.00 -9.69 9.23
C ASN A 152 -14.85 -9.42 10.47
#